data_99054544fe3a569da50d67bb1c8632cf
#
_entry.id   99054544fe3a569da50d67bb1c8632cf
#
_cell.length_a   1.000
_cell.length_b   1.000
_cell.length_c   1.000
_cell.angle_alpha   90.00
_cell.angle_beta   90.00
_cell.angle_gamma   90.00
#
_symmetry.space_group_name_H-M   'P 1'
#
loop_
_entity.id
_entity.type
_entity.pdbx_description
1 polymer ?
#
loop_
_entity_poly.entity_id
_entity_poly.type
_entity_poly.pdbx_seq_one_letter_code
_entity_poly.pdbx_strand_id
1 'polypeptide(L)'
;KTTLLDIICAKTKPTSGTVIFHPKDKKAVRLTGMKEYKIVQEGVGRKFQVPSVFVNLTVQENMILSLKGHKGIFDSIFRKPSKEDMENIRSTLERVGLEDKAEERAGSLAHGQKQWLEIAMQLVQKPEIIMLDEPAAGMGKPETFRTGEILKEIKKECTIIVIEHDMDFVKQAADIVTVLHEGKMLMEGNINDVLADKTVQAVYLGRGGE
;
A
#
# COMPACT_ATOMS: atom_id res chain seq x y z
N LYS A 1 9.28 -9.43 7.92
CA LYS A 1 8.12 -8.53 7.70
C LYS A 1 7.61 -8.68 6.27
N THR A 2 8.41 -8.41 5.27
CA THR A 2 8.07 -8.55 3.83
C THR A 2 7.52 -9.93 3.49
N THR A 3 8.10 -11.01 4.06
CA THR A 3 7.61 -12.39 3.89
C THR A 3 6.15 -12.56 4.30
N LEU A 4 5.68 -11.85 5.35
CA LEU A 4 4.28 -11.88 5.75
C LEU A 4 3.37 -11.29 4.67
N LEU A 5 3.74 -10.15 4.09
CA LEU A 5 3.01 -9.56 2.97
C LEU A 5 3.05 -10.47 1.74
N ASP A 6 4.19 -11.11 1.47
CA ASP A 6 4.34 -12.09 0.37
C ASP A 6 3.39 -13.29 0.54
N ILE A 7 3.19 -13.75 1.77
CA ILE A 7 2.24 -14.85 2.08
C ILE A 7 0.79 -14.38 1.89
N ILE A 8 0.43 -13.19 2.36
CA ILE A 8 -0.92 -12.64 2.21
C ILE A 8 -1.28 -12.49 0.72
N CYS A 9 -0.33 -12.07 -0.12
CA CYS A 9 -0.51 -11.91 -1.56
C CYS A 9 -0.30 -13.20 -2.38
N ALA A 10 -0.09 -14.35 -1.74
CA ALA A 10 0.20 -15.65 -2.37
C ALA A 10 1.48 -15.70 -3.22
N LYS A 11 2.39 -14.73 -3.12
CA LYS A 11 3.71 -14.75 -3.75
C LYS A 11 4.60 -15.84 -3.13
N THR A 12 4.42 -16.08 -1.83
CA THR A 12 5.12 -17.14 -1.08
C THR A 12 4.08 -18.02 -0.37
N LYS A 13 4.27 -19.33 -0.46
CA LYS A 13 3.41 -20.29 0.28
C LYS A 13 3.86 -20.39 1.73
N PRO A 14 2.94 -20.31 2.71
CA PRO A 14 3.29 -20.57 4.11
C PRO A 14 3.61 -22.06 4.32
N THR A 15 4.54 -22.37 5.19
CA THR A 15 4.85 -23.74 5.62
C THR A 15 3.66 -24.37 6.36
N SER A 16 2.96 -23.55 7.17
CA SER A 16 1.76 -23.94 7.91
C SER A 16 0.86 -22.75 8.17
N GLY A 17 -0.36 -22.98 8.64
CA GLY A 17 -1.33 -21.94 8.94
C GLY A 17 -2.16 -21.49 7.73
N THR A 18 -3.05 -20.54 7.97
CA THR A 18 -3.99 -20.01 6.97
C THR A 18 -4.10 -18.50 7.11
N VAL A 19 -4.33 -17.84 5.96
CA VAL A 19 -4.68 -16.42 5.90
C VAL A 19 -6.14 -16.34 5.50
N ILE A 20 -6.95 -15.67 6.31
CA ILE A 20 -8.38 -15.45 6.07
C ILE A 20 -8.60 -13.94 6.00
N PHE A 21 -9.23 -13.50 4.93
CA PHE A 21 -9.65 -12.13 4.71
C PHE A 21 -11.14 -12.01 5.02
N HIS A 22 -11.52 -10.98 5.77
CA HIS A 22 -12.88 -10.66 6.10
C HIS A 22 -13.29 -9.36 5.41
N PRO A 23 -13.80 -9.41 4.17
CA PRO A 23 -14.28 -8.22 3.48
C PRO A 23 -15.52 -7.67 4.18
N LYS A 24 -15.75 -6.35 4.04
CA LYS A 24 -16.79 -5.61 4.78
C LYS A 24 -18.21 -6.16 4.55
N ASP A 25 -18.55 -6.45 3.29
CA ASP A 25 -19.91 -6.81 2.88
C ASP A 25 -20.01 -8.22 2.27
N LYS A 26 -19.00 -9.07 2.48
CA LYS A 26 -18.93 -10.42 1.91
C LYS A 26 -18.55 -11.46 2.96
N LYS A 27 -18.71 -12.74 2.60
CA LYS A 27 -18.24 -13.85 3.44
C LYS A 27 -16.70 -13.84 3.50
N ALA A 28 -16.18 -14.32 4.63
CA ALA A 28 -14.75 -14.51 4.81
C ALA A 28 -14.16 -15.38 3.69
N VAL A 29 -12.99 -14.97 3.19
CA VAL A 29 -12.30 -15.61 2.07
C VAL A 29 -10.94 -16.12 2.53
N ARG A 30 -10.68 -17.41 2.30
CA ARG A 30 -9.37 -18.00 2.56
C ARG A 30 -8.41 -17.63 1.43
N LEU A 31 -7.43 -16.77 1.71
CA LEU A 31 -6.44 -16.34 0.72
C LEU A 31 -5.36 -17.41 0.46
N THR A 32 -5.05 -18.23 1.48
CA THR A 32 -4.03 -19.29 1.36
C THR A 32 -4.37 -20.25 0.24
N GLY A 33 -3.47 -20.35 -0.75
CA GLY A 33 -3.64 -21.22 -1.94
C GLY A 33 -4.38 -20.56 -3.11
N MET A 34 -4.84 -19.31 -2.95
CA MET A 34 -5.37 -18.54 -4.08
C MET A 34 -4.24 -18.08 -5.00
N LYS A 35 -4.59 -17.73 -6.24
CA LYS A 35 -3.68 -17.04 -7.17
C LYS A 35 -3.67 -15.55 -6.88
N GLU A 36 -2.53 -14.88 -7.07
CA GLU A 36 -2.34 -13.44 -6.80
C GLU A 36 -3.46 -12.57 -7.39
N TYR A 37 -3.79 -12.75 -8.68
CA TYR A 37 -4.83 -11.95 -9.35
C TYR A 37 -6.22 -12.11 -8.72
N LYS A 38 -6.53 -13.28 -8.14
CA LYS A 38 -7.80 -13.48 -7.42
C LYS A 38 -7.83 -12.72 -6.11
N ILE A 39 -6.70 -12.67 -5.40
CA ILE A 39 -6.56 -11.90 -4.16
C ILE A 39 -6.80 -10.41 -4.42
N VAL A 40 -6.26 -9.87 -5.52
CA VAL A 40 -6.52 -8.49 -5.95
C VAL A 40 -8.01 -8.28 -6.28
N GLN A 41 -8.67 -9.25 -6.93
CA GLN A 41 -10.11 -9.18 -7.20
C GLN A 41 -10.97 -9.18 -5.95
N GLU A 42 -10.52 -9.84 -4.87
CA GLU A 42 -11.19 -9.77 -3.56
C GLU A 42 -11.02 -8.42 -2.85
N GLY A 43 -10.16 -7.54 -3.33
CA GLY A 43 -9.97 -6.20 -2.77
C GLY A 43 -8.70 -6.04 -1.93
N VAL A 44 -7.73 -6.92 -2.07
CA VAL A 44 -6.43 -6.83 -1.38
C VAL A 44 -5.39 -6.28 -2.34
N GLY A 45 -5.02 -5.01 -2.18
CA GLY A 45 -3.98 -4.34 -2.95
C GLY A 45 -2.61 -4.45 -2.29
N ARG A 46 -1.54 -4.50 -3.08
CA ARG A 46 -0.16 -4.46 -2.59
C ARG A 46 0.71 -3.57 -3.46
N LYS A 47 1.45 -2.67 -2.81
CA LYS A 47 2.57 -1.93 -3.43
C LYS A 47 3.85 -2.74 -3.26
N PHE A 48 4.59 -2.94 -4.36
CA PHE A 48 5.91 -3.58 -4.34
C PHE A 48 7.01 -2.56 -3.99
N GLN A 49 8.16 -3.03 -3.49
CA GLN A 49 9.30 -2.18 -3.11
C GLN A 49 9.92 -1.42 -4.30
N VAL A 50 9.89 -2.00 -5.50
CA VAL A 50 10.39 -1.32 -6.71
C VAL A 50 9.23 -0.60 -7.38
N PRO A 51 9.36 0.71 -7.68
CA PRO A 51 8.34 1.44 -8.39
C PRO A 51 7.95 0.77 -9.70
N SER A 52 6.68 0.43 -9.85
CA SER A 52 6.12 -0.25 -11.03
C SER A 52 5.36 0.69 -11.95
N VAL A 53 5.74 1.98 -11.95
CA VAL A 53 5.17 2.97 -12.87
C VAL A 53 5.74 2.81 -14.29
N PHE A 54 4.88 2.96 -15.27
CA PHE A 54 5.27 3.00 -16.67
C PHE A 54 5.85 4.39 -16.97
N VAL A 55 7.17 4.53 -16.89
CA VAL A 55 7.89 5.81 -16.94
C VAL A 55 7.67 6.62 -18.24
N ASN A 56 7.37 5.93 -19.35
CA ASN A 56 7.13 6.55 -20.65
C ASN A 56 5.67 7.00 -20.86
N LEU A 57 4.77 6.60 -19.97
CA LEU A 57 3.38 7.00 -19.97
C LEU A 57 3.15 8.20 -19.07
N THR A 58 2.08 8.95 -19.30
CA THR A 58 1.66 10.02 -18.39
C THR A 58 1.17 9.46 -17.06
N VAL A 59 1.07 10.32 -16.05
CA VAL A 59 0.46 9.98 -14.77
C VAL A 59 -0.96 9.46 -14.96
N GLN A 60 -1.78 10.14 -15.77
CA GLN A 60 -3.14 9.74 -16.09
C GLN A 60 -3.20 8.40 -16.82
N GLU A 61 -2.32 8.15 -17.79
CA GLU A 61 -2.25 6.85 -18.47
C GLU A 61 -1.90 5.70 -17.54
N ASN A 62 -0.97 5.90 -16.58
CA ASN A 62 -0.68 4.93 -15.52
C ASN A 62 -1.93 4.61 -14.69
N MET A 63 -2.72 5.63 -14.34
CA MET A 63 -3.97 5.47 -13.61
C MET A 63 -5.02 4.70 -14.42
N ILE A 64 -5.18 5.00 -15.72
CA ILE A 64 -6.09 4.29 -16.62
C ILE A 64 -5.74 2.80 -16.70
N LEU A 65 -4.46 2.47 -16.84
CA LEU A 65 -4.00 1.06 -16.85
C LEU A 65 -4.26 0.34 -15.53
N SER A 66 -4.39 1.07 -14.43
CA SER A 66 -4.64 0.52 -13.10
C SER A 66 -6.13 0.31 -12.79
N LEU A 67 -7.04 0.79 -13.62
CA LEU A 67 -8.47 0.56 -13.43
C LEU A 67 -8.80 -0.94 -13.45
N LYS A 68 -9.75 -1.36 -12.61
CA LYS A 68 -10.27 -2.73 -12.64
C LYS A 68 -10.79 -3.06 -14.04
N GLY A 69 -10.05 -3.90 -14.78
CA GLY A 69 -10.46 -4.39 -16.09
C GLY A 69 -11.68 -5.29 -16.00
N HIS A 70 -12.59 -5.19 -16.97
CA HIS A 70 -13.64 -6.16 -17.17
C HIS A 70 -13.05 -7.45 -17.77
N LYS A 71 -13.81 -8.55 -17.68
CA LYS A 71 -13.43 -9.95 -17.80
C LYS A 71 -12.76 -10.43 -19.11
N GLY A 72 -12.20 -9.55 -19.96
CA GLY A 72 -11.55 -9.94 -21.21
C GLY A 72 -10.32 -9.10 -21.55
N ILE A 73 -9.28 -9.76 -22.10
CA ILE A 73 -8.02 -9.11 -22.52
C ILE A 73 -8.31 -8.02 -23.58
N PHE A 74 -9.25 -8.25 -24.48
CA PHE A 74 -9.67 -7.30 -25.52
C PHE A 74 -10.39 -6.06 -24.97
N ASP A 75 -11.22 -6.23 -23.94
CA ASP A 75 -11.90 -5.10 -23.28
C ASP A 75 -10.90 -4.18 -22.57
N SER A 76 -9.83 -4.73 -22.00
CA SER A 76 -8.82 -3.93 -21.29
C SER A 76 -7.95 -3.09 -22.22
N ILE A 77 -7.76 -3.50 -23.48
CA ILE A 77 -6.90 -2.80 -24.45
C ILE A 77 -7.65 -1.72 -25.23
N PHE A 78 -8.93 -1.94 -25.54
CA PHE A 78 -9.69 -1.08 -26.46
C PHE A 78 -10.76 -0.22 -25.78
N ARG A 79 -11.01 -0.42 -24.48
CA ARG A 79 -12.02 0.35 -23.75
C ARG A 79 -11.51 1.75 -23.41
N LYS A 80 -12.21 2.77 -23.87
CA LYS A 80 -12.04 4.14 -23.37
C LYS A 80 -12.59 4.22 -21.93
N PRO A 81 -11.88 4.89 -21.00
CA PRO A 81 -12.38 5.12 -19.64
C PRO A 81 -13.75 5.79 -19.68
N SER A 82 -14.66 5.38 -18.82
CA SER A 82 -15.94 6.05 -18.65
C SER A 82 -15.76 7.43 -17.98
N LYS A 83 -16.81 8.26 -17.99
CA LYS A 83 -16.78 9.53 -17.24
C LYS A 83 -16.58 9.28 -15.73
N GLU A 84 -17.18 8.22 -15.19
CA GLU A 84 -16.99 7.82 -13.79
C GLU A 84 -15.56 7.37 -13.51
N ASP A 85 -14.95 6.60 -14.43
CA ASP A 85 -13.54 6.20 -14.30
C ASP A 85 -12.61 7.42 -14.27
N MET A 86 -12.85 8.40 -15.15
CA MET A 86 -12.05 9.63 -15.21
C MET A 86 -12.22 10.49 -13.97
N GLU A 87 -13.42 10.60 -13.42
CA GLU A 87 -13.66 11.33 -12.17
C GLU A 87 -13.01 10.61 -10.98
N ASN A 88 -13.06 9.27 -10.91
CA ASN A 88 -12.36 8.47 -9.92
C ASN A 88 -10.83 8.66 -10.01
N ILE A 89 -10.27 8.70 -11.22
CA ILE A 89 -8.85 8.99 -11.43
C ILE A 89 -8.52 10.39 -10.92
N ARG A 90 -9.28 11.41 -11.31
CA ARG A 90 -9.04 12.81 -10.94
C ARG A 90 -9.06 12.98 -9.41
N SER A 91 -10.12 12.50 -8.77
CA SER A 91 -10.24 12.60 -7.30
C SER A 91 -9.15 11.83 -6.57
N THR A 92 -8.70 10.69 -7.12
CA THR A 92 -7.59 9.93 -6.54
C THR A 92 -6.26 10.68 -6.68
N LEU A 93 -5.98 11.30 -7.83
CA LEU A 93 -4.78 12.11 -8.05
C LEU A 93 -4.76 13.36 -7.16
N GLU A 94 -5.90 14.03 -6.97
CA GLU A 94 -6.04 15.16 -6.05
C GLU A 94 -5.65 14.78 -4.62
N ARG A 95 -6.12 13.63 -4.14
CA ARG A 95 -5.82 13.11 -2.78
C ARG A 95 -4.34 12.86 -2.55
N VAL A 96 -3.62 12.39 -3.55
CA VAL A 96 -2.17 12.18 -3.45
C VAL A 96 -1.36 13.43 -3.86
N GLY A 97 -2.01 14.51 -4.34
CA GLY A 97 -1.36 15.75 -4.73
C GLY A 97 -0.63 15.67 -6.06
N LEU A 98 -1.19 14.95 -7.03
CA LEU A 98 -0.64 14.76 -8.39
C LEU A 98 -1.62 15.19 -9.49
N GLU A 99 -2.71 15.91 -9.17
CA GLU A 99 -3.72 16.31 -10.13
C GLU A 99 -3.13 17.23 -11.23
N ASP A 100 -2.32 18.21 -10.81
CA ASP A 100 -1.65 19.16 -11.71
C ASP A 100 -0.60 18.50 -12.64
N LYS A 101 -0.23 17.26 -12.34
CA LYS A 101 0.77 16.46 -13.07
C LYS A 101 0.17 15.35 -13.93
N ALA A 102 -1.15 15.33 -14.08
CA ALA A 102 -1.86 14.25 -14.79
C ALA A 102 -1.30 13.98 -16.19
N GLU A 103 -0.96 15.04 -16.92
CA GLU A 103 -0.42 14.98 -18.29
C GLU A 103 1.13 14.88 -18.36
N GLU A 104 1.83 14.98 -17.22
CA GLU A 104 3.27 14.80 -17.18
C GLU A 104 3.63 13.32 -17.32
N ARG A 105 4.79 13.03 -17.94
CA ARG A 105 5.31 11.64 -17.97
C ARG A 105 5.71 11.21 -16.58
N ALA A 106 5.31 10.00 -16.16
CA ALA A 106 5.66 9.45 -14.85
C ALA A 106 7.18 9.37 -14.63
N GLY A 107 7.97 9.27 -15.72
CA GLY A 107 9.43 9.29 -15.67
C GLY A 107 10.02 10.59 -15.13
N SER A 108 9.37 11.75 -15.35
CA SER A 108 9.84 13.08 -14.90
C SER A 108 9.52 13.37 -13.42
N LEU A 109 8.66 12.59 -12.80
CA LEU A 109 8.28 12.76 -11.39
C LEU A 109 9.49 12.53 -10.46
N ALA A 110 9.55 13.31 -9.36
CA ALA A 110 10.48 13.06 -8.27
C ALA A 110 10.22 11.67 -7.63
N HIS A 111 11.18 11.16 -6.88
CA HIS A 111 11.09 9.82 -6.28
C HIS A 111 9.82 9.67 -5.41
N GLY A 112 9.58 10.61 -4.49
CA GLY A 112 8.39 10.59 -3.63
C GLY A 112 7.09 10.66 -4.43
N GLN A 113 7.04 11.48 -5.49
CA GLN A 113 5.86 11.57 -6.36
C GLN A 113 5.57 10.26 -7.11
N LYS A 114 6.60 9.52 -7.53
CA LYS A 114 6.43 8.17 -8.09
C LYS A 114 5.82 7.21 -7.08
N GLN A 115 6.25 7.29 -5.83
CA GLN A 115 5.67 6.50 -4.73
C GLN A 115 4.19 6.85 -4.51
N TRP A 116 3.83 8.15 -4.53
CA TRP A 116 2.43 8.59 -4.42
C TRP A 116 1.59 8.14 -5.61
N LEU A 117 2.15 8.16 -6.83
CA LEU A 117 1.47 7.62 -8.01
C LEU A 117 1.17 6.12 -7.84
N GLU A 118 2.10 5.33 -7.31
CA GLU A 118 1.86 3.91 -7.05
C GLU A 118 0.75 3.67 -6.02
N ILE A 119 0.71 4.48 -4.96
CA ILE A 119 -0.39 4.44 -3.99
C ILE A 119 -1.71 4.77 -4.70
N ALA A 120 -1.73 5.81 -5.55
CA ALA A 120 -2.91 6.19 -6.34
C ALA A 120 -3.38 5.07 -7.28
N MET A 121 -2.45 4.39 -7.95
CA MET A 121 -2.73 3.23 -8.82
C MET A 121 -3.38 2.06 -8.08
N GLN A 122 -3.11 1.89 -6.78
CA GLN A 122 -3.82 0.92 -5.96
C GLN A 122 -5.20 1.44 -5.54
N LEU A 123 -5.28 2.71 -5.14
CA LEU A 123 -6.52 3.33 -4.66
C LEU A 123 -7.63 3.38 -5.72
N VAL A 124 -7.27 3.68 -6.97
CA VAL A 124 -8.24 3.78 -8.06
C VAL A 124 -9.03 2.49 -8.28
N GLN A 125 -8.51 1.35 -7.82
CA GLN A 125 -9.17 0.05 -7.84
C GLN A 125 -10.20 -0.14 -6.71
N LYS A 126 -10.33 0.85 -5.80
CA LYS A 126 -11.20 0.80 -4.61
C LYS A 126 -10.97 -0.47 -3.77
N PRO A 127 -9.73 -0.71 -3.29
CA PRO A 127 -9.42 -1.88 -2.48
C PRO A 127 -10.01 -1.76 -1.07
N GLU A 128 -10.23 -2.90 -0.40
CA GLU A 128 -10.60 -2.92 1.02
C GLU A 128 -9.37 -2.92 1.94
N ILE A 129 -8.25 -3.46 1.44
CA ILE A 129 -6.94 -3.45 2.12
C ILE A 129 -5.85 -3.04 1.13
N ILE A 130 -4.97 -2.13 1.57
CA ILE A 130 -3.71 -1.81 0.88
C ILE A 130 -2.55 -2.20 1.76
N MET A 131 -1.56 -2.89 1.19
CA MET A 131 -0.32 -3.23 1.86
C MET A 131 0.85 -2.47 1.25
N LEU A 132 1.57 -1.73 2.09
CA LEU A 132 2.69 -0.87 1.72
C LEU A 132 3.95 -1.36 2.43
N ASP A 133 5.00 -1.63 1.67
CA ASP A 133 6.30 -2.02 2.18
C ASP A 133 7.26 -0.84 2.03
N GLU A 134 7.64 -0.23 3.16
CA GLU A 134 8.49 0.95 3.28
C GLU A 134 8.07 2.11 2.33
N PRO A 135 6.83 2.64 2.44
CA PRO A 135 6.31 3.63 1.50
C PRO A 135 7.03 4.97 1.54
N ALA A 136 7.79 5.26 2.61
CA ALA A 136 8.56 6.49 2.78
C ALA A 136 10.07 6.29 2.48
N ALA A 137 10.50 5.10 2.04
CA ALA A 137 11.91 4.83 1.80
C ALA A 137 12.52 5.76 0.75
N GLY A 138 13.69 6.34 1.07
CA GLY A 138 14.41 7.25 0.17
C GLY A 138 13.81 8.66 0.03
N MET A 139 12.80 9.01 0.82
CA MET A 139 12.18 10.33 0.84
C MET A 139 12.86 11.28 1.83
N GLY A 140 12.85 12.57 1.50
CA GLY A 140 13.18 13.63 2.46
C GLY A 140 12.08 13.82 3.51
N LYS A 141 12.41 14.46 4.64
CA LYS A 141 11.44 14.70 5.74
C LYS A 141 10.09 15.31 5.29
N PRO A 142 10.06 16.33 4.39
CA PRO A 142 8.78 16.89 3.92
C PRO A 142 7.93 15.88 3.14
N GLU A 143 8.56 15.05 2.30
CA GLU A 143 7.87 14.02 1.52
C GLU A 143 7.35 12.89 2.42
N THR A 144 8.18 12.45 3.39
CA THR A 144 7.78 11.47 4.41
C THR A 144 6.55 11.96 5.19
N PHE A 145 6.59 13.22 5.65
CA PHE A 145 5.45 13.84 6.36
C PHE A 145 4.20 13.86 5.47
N ARG A 146 4.35 14.30 4.20
CA ARG A 146 3.23 14.32 3.25
C ARG A 146 2.67 12.93 2.98
N THR A 147 3.53 11.90 2.88
CA THR A 147 3.10 10.50 2.75
C THR A 147 2.25 10.07 3.94
N GLY A 148 2.64 10.43 5.17
CA GLY A 148 1.83 10.19 6.36
C GLY A 148 0.44 10.85 6.29
N GLU A 149 0.35 12.09 5.80
CA GLU A 149 -0.94 12.78 5.61
C GLU A 149 -1.80 12.08 4.55
N ILE A 150 -1.22 11.65 3.44
CA ILE A 150 -1.91 10.87 2.41
C ILE A 150 -2.49 9.58 3.02
N LEU A 151 -1.70 8.84 3.81
CA LEU A 151 -2.19 7.61 4.44
C LEU A 151 -3.32 7.86 5.45
N LYS A 152 -3.28 8.99 6.19
CA LYS A 152 -4.39 9.38 7.08
C LYS A 152 -5.70 9.62 6.33
N GLU A 153 -5.64 10.17 5.13
CA GLU A 153 -6.86 10.33 4.31
C GLU A 153 -7.35 8.98 3.78
N ILE A 154 -6.44 8.14 3.29
CA ILE A 154 -6.78 6.85 2.70
C ILE A 154 -7.39 5.89 3.72
N LYS A 155 -6.90 5.87 4.97
CA LYS A 155 -7.40 4.97 6.02
C LYS A 155 -8.87 5.17 6.39
N LYS A 156 -9.49 6.27 5.97
CA LYS A 156 -10.93 6.51 6.14
C LYS A 156 -11.78 5.61 5.24
N GLU A 157 -11.21 5.07 4.17
CA GLU A 157 -11.91 4.31 3.14
C GLU A 157 -11.50 2.84 3.09
N CYS A 158 -10.24 2.53 3.37
CA CYS A 158 -9.72 1.16 3.37
C CYS A 158 -8.74 0.92 4.52
N THR A 159 -8.55 -0.34 4.87
CA THR A 159 -7.53 -0.74 5.83
C THR A 159 -6.15 -0.61 5.18
N ILE A 160 -5.18 -0.03 5.92
CA ILE A 160 -3.80 0.08 5.44
C ILE A 160 -2.89 -0.76 6.35
N ILE A 161 -2.10 -1.64 5.76
CA ILE A 161 -1.02 -2.34 6.45
C ILE A 161 0.29 -1.76 5.94
N VAL A 162 1.08 -1.19 6.86
CA VAL A 162 2.37 -0.58 6.53
C VAL A 162 3.48 -1.35 7.22
N ILE A 163 4.54 -1.68 6.49
CA ILE A 163 5.82 -2.11 7.08
C ILE A 163 6.73 -0.89 7.06
N GLU A 164 7.18 -0.49 8.23
CA GLU A 164 8.08 0.65 8.39
C GLU A 164 9.06 0.43 9.54
N HIS A 165 10.12 1.21 9.52
CA HIS A 165 11.13 1.25 10.57
C HIS A 165 11.37 2.68 11.09
N ASP A 166 10.85 3.70 10.41
CA ASP A 166 10.85 5.10 10.85
C ASP A 166 9.75 5.30 11.91
N MET A 167 10.15 5.49 13.16
CA MET A 167 9.22 5.64 14.29
C MET A 167 8.42 6.94 14.21
N ASP A 168 8.96 8.01 13.63
CA ASP A 168 8.24 9.27 13.50
C ASP A 168 7.13 9.14 12.47
N PHE A 169 7.38 8.44 11.37
CA PHE A 169 6.36 8.10 10.39
C PHE A 169 5.29 7.17 10.99
N VAL A 170 5.70 6.14 11.74
CA VAL A 170 4.75 5.22 12.40
C VAL A 170 3.86 5.96 13.39
N LYS A 171 4.42 6.86 14.22
CA LYS A 171 3.64 7.72 15.14
C LYS A 171 2.61 8.58 14.40
N GLN A 172 2.97 9.08 13.22
CA GLN A 172 2.09 9.91 12.43
C GLN A 172 0.93 9.13 11.81
N ALA A 173 1.19 7.93 11.28
CA ALA A 173 0.27 7.22 10.36
C ALA A 173 -0.52 6.09 11.02
N ALA A 174 0.06 5.37 12.01
CA ALA A 174 -0.49 4.15 12.55
C ALA A 174 -1.48 4.37 13.70
N ASP A 175 -2.55 3.58 13.74
CA ASP A 175 -3.46 3.45 14.88
C ASP A 175 -3.02 2.29 15.79
N ILE A 176 -2.62 1.16 15.19
CA ILE A 176 -2.15 -0.05 15.87
C ILE A 176 -0.79 -0.42 15.30
N VAL A 177 0.12 -0.79 16.17
CA VAL A 177 1.48 -1.23 15.80
C VAL A 177 1.71 -2.65 16.27
N THR A 178 2.11 -3.52 15.34
CA THR A 178 2.53 -4.89 15.64
C THR A 178 4.04 -4.99 15.48
N VAL A 179 4.74 -5.29 16.55
CA VAL A 179 6.21 -5.47 16.56
C VAL A 179 6.55 -6.92 16.27
N LEU A 180 7.29 -7.15 15.18
CA LEU A 180 7.82 -8.47 14.81
C LEU A 180 9.33 -8.53 15.06
N HIS A 181 9.76 -9.50 15.86
CA HIS A 181 11.17 -9.79 16.12
C HIS A 181 11.43 -11.28 15.89
N GLU A 182 12.47 -11.61 15.12
CA GLU A 182 12.86 -12.99 14.76
C GLU A 182 11.71 -13.88 14.26
N GLY A 183 10.79 -13.28 13.47
CA GLY A 183 9.64 -13.99 12.91
C GLY A 183 8.47 -14.21 13.87
N LYS A 184 8.55 -13.72 15.10
CA LYS A 184 7.49 -13.82 16.11
C LYS A 184 6.90 -12.45 16.41
N MET A 185 5.60 -12.43 16.75
CA MET A 185 4.96 -11.23 17.28
C MET A 185 5.47 -11.02 18.71
N LEU A 186 6.11 -9.88 18.96
CA LEU A 186 6.62 -9.49 20.24
C LEU A 186 5.56 -8.74 21.06
N MET A 187 4.92 -7.77 20.42
CA MET A 187 3.89 -6.93 21.03
C MET A 187 2.96 -6.38 19.96
N GLU A 188 1.72 -6.08 20.34
CA GLU A 188 0.75 -5.35 19.54
C GLU A 188 -0.02 -4.37 20.42
N GLY A 189 -0.23 -3.15 19.95
CA GLY A 189 -0.94 -2.11 20.68
C GLY A 189 -0.86 -0.75 20.03
N ASN A 190 -1.32 0.29 20.72
CA ASN A 190 -1.11 1.65 20.25
C ASN A 190 0.37 2.03 20.32
N ILE A 191 0.78 3.02 19.54
CA ILE A 191 2.19 3.40 19.42
C ILE A 191 2.83 3.80 20.74
N ASN A 192 2.10 4.45 21.65
CA ASN A 192 2.65 4.92 22.92
C ASN A 192 2.95 3.74 23.86
N ASP A 193 2.05 2.74 23.92
CA ASP A 193 2.25 1.54 24.72
C ASP A 193 3.42 0.71 24.17
N VAL A 194 3.49 0.57 22.84
CA VAL A 194 4.59 -0.15 22.17
C VAL A 194 5.93 0.51 22.45
N LEU A 195 6.03 1.84 22.40
CA LEU A 195 7.27 2.56 22.66
C LEU A 195 7.66 2.57 24.15
N ALA A 196 6.70 2.43 25.05
CA ALA A 196 6.95 2.35 26.50
C ALA A 196 7.40 0.94 26.96
N ASP A 197 7.18 -0.09 26.15
CA ASP A 197 7.53 -1.46 26.48
C ASP A 197 9.05 -1.66 26.50
N LYS A 198 9.56 -2.16 27.65
CA LYS A 198 10.99 -2.37 27.86
C LYS A 198 11.61 -3.39 26.93
N THR A 199 10.85 -4.41 26.53
CA THR A 199 11.32 -5.46 25.62
C THR A 199 11.46 -4.91 24.21
N VAL A 200 10.49 -4.12 23.78
CA VAL A 200 10.55 -3.41 22.49
C VAL A 200 11.74 -2.45 22.46
N GLN A 201 11.92 -1.67 23.53
CA GLN A 201 13.06 -0.75 23.65
C GLN A 201 14.41 -1.51 23.58
N ALA A 202 14.56 -2.62 24.29
CA ALA A 202 15.78 -3.41 24.27
C ALA A 202 16.10 -3.97 22.87
N VAL A 203 15.08 -4.38 22.12
CA VAL A 203 15.24 -4.91 20.75
C VAL A 203 15.58 -3.83 19.74
N TYR A 204 15.00 -2.63 19.87
CA TYR A 204 15.18 -1.54 18.92
C TYR A 204 16.32 -0.59 19.28
N LEU A 205 16.50 -0.24 20.57
CA LEU A 205 17.57 0.66 21.04
C LEU A 205 18.91 -0.08 21.20
N GLY A 206 18.89 -1.39 21.44
CA GLY A 206 20.11 -2.22 21.47
C GLY A 206 20.81 -2.37 20.11
N ARG A 207 20.17 -1.94 19.00
CA ARG A 207 20.76 -1.92 17.66
C ARG A 207 21.24 -0.55 17.17
N GLY A 208 21.00 0.52 17.94
CA GLY A 208 21.40 1.89 17.61
C GLY A 208 22.73 2.33 18.25
N GLY A 209 23.52 1.41 18.78
CA GLY A 209 24.78 1.66 19.50
C GLY A 209 26.01 1.02 18.84
N GLU A 210 26.02 0.79 17.52
CA GLU A 210 27.23 0.47 16.77
C GLU A 210 27.37 1.39 15.56
#